data_2cb6892b74f931e521b84c59a87eb3eb
#
_entry.id   2cb6892b74f931e521b84c59a87eb3eb
#
_cell.length_a   1.000
_cell.length_b   1.000
_cell.length_c   1.000
_cell.angle_alpha   90.00
_cell.angle_beta   90.00
_cell.angle_gamma   90.00
#
_symmetry.space_group_name_H-M   'P 1'
#
loop_
_entity.id
_entity.type
_entity.pdbx_description
1 polymer ?
#
loop_
_entity_poly.entity_id
_entity_poly.type
_entity_poly.pdbx_seq_one_letter_code
_entity_poly.pdbx_strand_id
1 'polypeptide(L)'
;MPQHLPRVEEVIAPDNIICDCGCERHIIGEDVSERLDIVPSQFRVLVTRRPKYACRACENGIIQAPAKPHLIEGGIPTEATLATIAINKHADHLPLFRQAGIFARQGVHLDRSTLAKWLGRVAHELTPVYECLKADLRQSTKLFMDETTAPVLDPGRGKTKTGYLWALARDDRPWGGSAPPGVVFTYAPSRAGKHAVEILQGFGGVLQVDGYTGYNRVKDGRDNTPIELAYCWAHARRKLFELTINNVAPIAEEGLKQIKAFYRIEAQIKGMSADERRTIRQEKTLPRIEAFEQWLAYSRGQVSAKSPTGLALKYIAKYWGGLNLFLTDGHVDIDNTTVERC
;
A
#
# COMPACT_ATOMS: atom_id res chain seq x y z
N MET A 1 12.79 -26.53 -7.22
CA MET A 1 11.44 -26.12 -6.78
C MET A 1 11.48 -25.59 -5.35
N PRO A 2 10.55 -24.69 -4.89
CA PRO A 2 10.54 -24.16 -3.52
C PRO A 2 10.42 -25.29 -2.48
N GLN A 3 11.29 -25.28 -1.46
CA GLN A 3 11.37 -26.37 -0.48
C GLN A 3 10.16 -26.47 0.45
N HIS A 4 9.43 -25.37 0.66
CA HIS A 4 8.28 -25.31 1.56
C HIS A 4 6.99 -25.88 0.97
N LEU A 5 6.94 -26.17 -0.35
CA LEU A 5 5.77 -26.75 -0.98
C LEU A 5 5.70 -28.26 -0.70
N PRO A 6 4.50 -28.80 -0.44
CA PRO A 6 4.31 -30.24 -0.29
C PRO A 6 4.69 -30.99 -1.58
N ARG A 7 5.29 -32.18 -1.46
CA ARG A 7 5.57 -33.09 -2.57
C ARG A 7 4.52 -34.17 -2.59
N VAL A 8 3.95 -34.38 -3.77
CA VAL A 8 3.07 -35.52 -4.05
C VAL A 8 3.86 -36.40 -5.01
N GLU A 9 4.21 -37.60 -4.56
CA GLU A 9 5.00 -38.56 -5.32
C GLU A 9 4.08 -39.43 -6.17
N GLU A 10 4.44 -39.59 -7.43
CA GLU A 10 3.81 -40.49 -8.37
C GLU A 10 4.90 -41.42 -8.93
N VAL A 11 4.77 -42.72 -8.67
CA VAL A 11 5.73 -43.71 -9.16
C VAL A 11 5.15 -44.34 -10.44
N ILE A 12 5.86 -44.17 -11.56
CA ILE A 12 5.49 -44.78 -12.84
C ILE A 12 6.40 -45.97 -13.05
N ALA A 13 5.81 -47.17 -12.92
CA ALA A 13 6.51 -48.42 -13.13
C ALA A 13 6.12 -49.04 -14.48
N PRO A 14 6.96 -49.86 -15.13
CA PRO A 14 6.60 -50.66 -16.30
C PRO A 14 5.51 -51.64 -15.99
N ASP A 15 4.59 -51.90 -16.96
CA ASP A 15 3.49 -52.87 -16.80
C ASP A 15 3.99 -54.30 -16.57
N ASN A 16 5.20 -54.64 -17.03
CA ASN A 16 5.79 -55.94 -16.87
C ASN A 16 7.28 -55.82 -16.48
N ILE A 17 7.61 -56.36 -15.35
CA ILE A 17 9.01 -56.41 -14.81
C ILE A 17 9.64 -57.80 -14.94
N ILE A 18 8.97 -58.78 -15.56
CA ILE A 18 9.50 -60.12 -15.78
C ILE A 18 10.49 -60.10 -16.95
N CYS A 19 11.66 -60.68 -16.70
CA CYS A 19 12.68 -60.88 -17.72
C CYS A 19 12.36 -62.11 -18.60
N ASP A 20 12.87 -62.16 -19.83
CA ASP A 20 12.70 -63.29 -20.73
C ASP A 20 13.23 -64.60 -20.16
N CYS A 21 14.09 -64.55 -19.16
CA CYS A 21 14.56 -65.74 -18.40
C CYS A 21 13.57 -66.20 -17.32
N GLY A 22 12.43 -65.51 -17.13
CA GLY A 22 11.41 -65.84 -16.14
C GLY A 22 11.64 -65.21 -14.75
N CYS A 23 12.72 -64.47 -14.54
CA CYS A 23 13.01 -63.84 -13.26
C CYS A 23 12.43 -62.42 -13.19
N GLU A 24 12.04 -62.00 -11.99
CA GLU A 24 11.62 -60.59 -11.73
C GLU A 24 12.83 -59.67 -11.72
N ARG A 25 12.72 -58.52 -12.44
CA ARG A 25 13.74 -57.48 -12.45
C ARG A 25 13.61 -56.62 -11.18
N HIS A 26 14.75 -56.27 -10.57
CA HIS A 26 14.80 -55.39 -9.41
C HIS A 26 15.19 -53.95 -9.81
N ILE A 27 14.79 -53.00 -9.02
CA ILE A 27 15.10 -51.57 -9.22
C ILE A 27 16.60 -51.35 -9.02
N ILE A 28 17.29 -50.78 -10.00
CA ILE A 28 18.71 -50.42 -9.95
C ILE A 28 18.97 -48.93 -9.87
N GLY A 29 17.93 -48.12 -9.99
CA GLY A 29 17.95 -46.65 -9.95
C GLY A 29 16.64 -46.07 -10.38
N GLU A 30 16.49 -44.77 -10.22
CA GLU A 30 15.32 -44.03 -10.62
C GLU A 30 15.72 -42.65 -11.18
N ASP A 31 14.97 -42.17 -12.15
CA ASP A 31 15.02 -40.78 -12.62
C ASP A 31 13.93 -39.98 -11.93
N VAL A 32 14.31 -38.93 -11.19
CA VAL A 32 13.37 -38.08 -10.47
C VAL A 32 13.23 -36.75 -11.20
N SER A 33 12.00 -36.35 -11.48
CA SER A 33 11.70 -35.04 -12.04
C SER A 33 10.66 -34.31 -11.17
N GLU A 34 10.89 -33.04 -10.87
CA GLU A 34 9.97 -32.19 -10.15
C GLU A 34 9.26 -31.22 -11.12
N ARG A 35 7.93 -31.15 -11.03
CA ARG A 35 7.12 -30.16 -11.77
C ARG A 35 6.21 -29.43 -10.79
N LEU A 36 5.96 -28.13 -11.07
CA LEU A 36 5.01 -27.37 -10.30
C LEU A 36 3.59 -27.75 -10.71
N ASP A 37 2.81 -28.19 -9.73
CA ASP A 37 1.39 -28.50 -9.87
C ASP A 37 0.52 -27.53 -9.09
N ILE A 38 -0.76 -27.40 -9.44
CA ILE A 38 -1.74 -26.55 -8.79
C ILE A 38 -3.06 -27.31 -8.58
N VAL A 39 -3.56 -27.26 -7.34
CA VAL A 39 -4.93 -27.66 -7.03
C VAL A 39 -5.81 -26.41 -7.11
N PRO A 40 -6.73 -26.33 -8.08
CA PRO A 40 -7.64 -25.19 -8.17
C PRO A 40 -8.49 -25.02 -6.91
N SER A 41 -8.79 -23.77 -6.53
CA SER A 41 -9.71 -23.50 -5.43
C SER A 41 -11.09 -24.11 -5.70
N GLN A 42 -11.68 -24.75 -4.70
CA GLN A 42 -12.98 -25.43 -4.81
C GLN A 42 -13.94 -24.92 -3.75
N PHE A 43 -15.20 -24.71 -4.14
CA PHE A 43 -16.26 -24.51 -3.17
C PHE A 43 -16.65 -25.84 -2.51
N ARG A 44 -16.94 -25.77 -1.22
CA ARG A 44 -17.51 -26.89 -0.46
C ARG A 44 -18.57 -26.39 0.49
N VAL A 45 -19.54 -27.25 0.80
CA VAL A 45 -20.55 -26.95 1.83
C VAL A 45 -20.04 -27.44 3.17
N LEU A 46 -19.91 -26.53 4.14
CA LEU A 46 -19.61 -26.87 5.52
C LEU A 46 -20.92 -27.19 6.25
N VAL A 47 -21.14 -28.46 6.57
CA VAL A 47 -22.34 -28.95 7.30
C VAL A 47 -21.99 -29.03 8.78
N THR A 48 -22.55 -28.14 9.60
CA THR A 48 -22.40 -28.17 11.06
C THR A 48 -23.63 -28.87 11.68
N ARG A 49 -23.41 -29.99 12.35
CA ARG A 49 -24.44 -30.73 13.08
C ARG A 49 -24.29 -30.46 14.57
N ARG A 50 -25.35 -30.04 15.23
CA ARG A 50 -25.43 -29.81 16.66
C ARG A 50 -26.51 -30.71 17.27
N PRO A 51 -26.15 -31.92 17.72
CA PRO A 51 -27.11 -32.85 18.31
C PRO A 51 -27.74 -32.25 19.57
N LYS A 52 -29.00 -32.56 19.79
CA LYS A 52 -29.73 -32.27 21.03
C LYS A 52 -29.75 -33.52 21.88
N TYR A 53 -29.46 -33.40 23.15
CA TYR A 53 -29.45 -34.51 24.09
C TYR A 53 -30.53 -34.32 25.12
N ALA A 54 -31.31 -35.38 25.41
CA ALA A 54 -32.31 -35.40 26.45
C ALA A 54 -32.11 -36.64 27.32
N CYS A 55 -32.40 -36.54 28.63
CA CYS A 55 -32.38 -37.67 29.50
C CYS A 55 -33.72 -38.42 29.42
N ARG A 56 -33.68 -39.75 29.21
CA ARG A 56 -34.86 -40.59 29.14
C ARG A 56 -35.41 -40.97 30.54
N ALA A 57 -34.58 -40.81 31.60
CA ALA A 57 -34.96 -41.23 32.94
C ALA A 57 -35.62 -40.13 33.76
N CYS A 58 -35.26 -38.87 33.56
CA CYS A 58 -35.73 -37.76 34.39
C CYS A 58 -36.49 -36.66 33.63
N GLU A 59 -36.57 -36.75 32.28
CA GLU A 59 -37.19 -35.77 31.39
C GLU A 59 -36.72 -34.30 31.62
N ASN A 60 -35.64 -34.12 32.40
CA ASN A 60 -35.10 -32.82 32.78
C ASN A 60 -34.26 -32.22 31.68
N GLY A 61 -34.92 -31.40 30.86
CA GLY A 61 -34.28 -30.47 29.97
C GLY A 61 -33.56 -31.07 28.76
N ILE A 62 -33.47 -30.29 27.71
CA ILE A 62 -32.71 -30.60 26.51
C ILE A 62 -31.42 -29.78 26.55
N ILE A 63 -30.28 -30.41 26.38
CA ILE A 63 -28.98 -29.72 26.21
C ILE A 63 -28.51 -29.82 24.77
N GLN A 64 -27.90 -28.70 24.32
CA GLN A 64 -27.28 -28.59 22.99
C GLN A 64 -26.06 -27.72 23.11
N ALA A 65 -25.00 -28.03 22.38
CA ALA A 65 -23.84 -27.14 22.28
C ALA A 65 -24.23 -25.77 21.71
N PRO A 66 -23.67 -24.65 22.20
CA PRO A 66 -23.93 -23.34 21.61
C PRO A 66 -23.51 -23.27 20.15
N ALA A 67 -24.18 -22.45 19.35
CA ALA A 67 -23.75 -22.17 17.99
C ALA A 67 -22.45 -21.33 18.03
N LYS A 68 -21.55 -21.59 17.09
CA LYS A 68 -20.42 -20.68 16.89
C LYS A 68 -20.95 -19.36 16.30
N PRO A 69 -20.43 -18.22 16.77
CA PRO A 69 -20.76 -16.93 16.16
C PRO A 69 -20.22 -16.90 14.73
N HIS A 70 -20.94 -16.25 13.84
CA HIS A 70 -20.54 -16.01 12.45
C HIS A 70 -20.51 -14.52 12.17
N LEU A 71 -19.62 -14.11 11.27
CA LEU A 71 -19.49 -12.70 10.86
C LEU A 71 -20.79 -12.17 10.25
N ILE A 72 -21.54 -13.05 9.55
CA ILE A 72 -22.87 -12.75 9.04
C ILE A 72 -23.83 -13.79 9.62
N GLU A 73 -24.57 -13.40 10.66
CA GLU A 73 -25.58 -14.22 11.28
C GLU A 73 -26.63 -14.70 10.26
N GLY A 74 -26.90 -16.02 10.23
CA GLY A 74 -27.80 -16.63 9.26
C GLY A 74 -27.32 -16.53 7.80
N GLY A 75 -26.12 -16.08 7.57
CA GLY A 75 -25.55 -15.92 6.24
C GLY A 75 -25.04 -17.23 5.64
N ILE A 76 -24.96 -17.26 4.31
CA ILE A 76 -24.46 -18.41 3.54
C ILE A 76 -22.91 -18.52 3.61
N PRO A 77 -22.13 -17.40 3.57
CA PRO A 77 -20.69 -17.50 3.45
C PRO A 77 -20.04 -17.82 4.80
N THR A 78 -19.01 -18.67 4.74
CA THR A 78 -18.06 -18.79 5.84
C THR A 78 -17.09 -17.61 5.84
N GLU A 79 -16.38 -17.40 6.95
CA GLU A 79 -15.33 -16.38 7.09
C GLU A 79 -14.24 -16.57 6.02
N ALA A 80 -13.90 -17.81 5.67
CA ALA A 80 -12.95 -18.12 4.59
C ALA A 80 -13.45 -17.64 3.22
N THR A 81 -14.75 -17.81 2.93
CA THR A 81 -15.36 -17.31 1.69
C THR A 81 -15.31 -15.78 1.65
N LEU A 82 -15.65 -15.12 2.76
CA LEU A 82 -15.60 -13.66 2.87
C LEU A 82 -14.18 -13.12 2.68
N ALA A 83 -13.19 -13.75 3.32
CA ALA A 83 -11.78 -13.39 3.18
C ALA A 83 -11.31 -13.56 1.73
N THR A 84 -11.67 -14.66 1.06
CA THR A 84 -11.33 -14.89 -0.34
C THR A 84 -11.89 -13.79 -1.25
N ILE A 85 -13.17 -13.42 -1.06
CA ILE A 85 -13.79 -12.34 -1.86
C ILE A 85 -13.08 -11.01 -1.64
N ALA A 86 -12.70 -10.69 -0.38
CA ALA A 86 -12.00 -9.46 -0.04
C ALA A 86 -10.58 -9.42 -0.64
N ILE A 87 -9.81 -10.50 -0.52
CA ILE A 87 -8.46 -10.64 -1.09
C ILE A 87 -8.52 -10.50 -2.60
N ASN A 88 -9.36 -11.29 -3.27
CA ASN A 88 -9.54 -11.22 -4.72
C ASN A 88 -9.90 -9.81 -5.19
N LYS A 89 -10.73 -9.09 -4.42
CA LYS A 89 -11.15 -7.73 -4.80
C LYS A 89 -10.04 -6.70 -4.61
N HIS A 90 -9.30 -6.75 -3.51
CA HIS A 90 -8.40 -5.68 -3.09
C HIS A 90 -6.92 -5.98 -3.33
N ALA A 91 -6.48 -7.24 -3.19
CA ALA A 91 -5.11 -7.66 -3.47
C ALA A 91 -4.92 -8.11 -4.92
N ASP A 92 -5.89 -8.90 -5.46
CA ASP A 92 -5.79 -9.47 -6.81
C ASP A 92 -6.50 -8.63 -7.88
N HIS A 93 -7.07 -7.49 -7.49
CA HIS A 93 -7.78 -6.54 -8.38
C HIS A 93 -8.91 -7.15 -9.21
N LEU A 94 -9.54 -8.24 -8.73
CA LEU A 94 -10.66 -8.88 -9.40
C LEU A 94 -11.99 -8.18 -9.10
N PRO A 95 -12.65 -7.53 -10.07
CA PRO A 95 -13.95 -6.92 -9.87
C PRO A 95 -15.00 -7.96 -9.46
N LEU A 96 -15.99 -7.59 -8.65
CA LEU A 96 -17.01 -8.51 -8.15
C LEU A 96 -17.78 -9.23 -9.26
N PHE A 97 -18.01 -8.58 -10.41
CA PHE A 97 -18.69 -9.22 -11.54
C PHE A 97 -17.84 -10.36 -12.15
N ARG A 98 -16.50 -10.25 -12.15
CA ARG A 98 -15.62 -11.31 -12.59
C ARG A 98 -15.58 -12.45 -11.58
N GLN A 99 -15.56 -12.14 -10.27
CA GLN A 99 -15.65 -13.14 -9.21
C GLN A 99 -16.96 -13.92 -9.31
N ALA A 100 -18.11 -13.25 -9.51
CA ALA A 100 -19.40 -13.91 -9.74
C ALA A 100 -19.36 -14.87 -10.94
N GLY A 101 -18.71 -14.47 -12.05
CA GLY A 101 -18.50 -15.32 -13.21
C GLY A 101 -17.57 -16.51 -12.95
N ILE A 102 -16.52 -16.34 -12.14
CA ILE A 102 -15.62 -17.43 -11.71
C ILE A 102 -16.41 -18.43 -10.85
N PHE A 103 -17.22 -17.97 -9.91
CA PHE A 103 -18.03 -18.81 -9.02
C PHE A 103 -19.11 -19.58 -9.80
N ALA A 104 -19.76 -18.93 -10.77
CA ALA A 104 -20.76 -19.55 -11.62
C ALA A 104 -20.19 -20.74 -12.42
N ARG A 105 -18.93 -20.71 -12.86
CA ARG A 105 -18.26 -21.85 -13.51
C ARG A 105 -18.04 -23.05 -12.59
N GLN A 106 -18.09 -22.84 -11.27
CA GLN A 106 -18.03 -23.86 -10.25
C GLN A 106 -19.44 -24.24 -9.73
N GLY A 107 -20.51 -23.81 -10.42
CA GLY A 107 -21.90 -24.09 -10.04
C GLY A 107 -22.44 -23.21 -8.89
N VAL A 108 -21.71 -22.19 -8.48
CA VAL A 108 -22.14 -21.28 -7.39
C VAL A 108 -22.59 -19.95 -8.00
N HIS A 109 -23.90 -19.73 -8.04
CA HIS A 109 -24.51 -18.53 -8.63
C HIS A 109 -24.76 -17.47 -7.55
N LEU A 110 -23.94 -16.43 -7.55
CA LEU A 110 -24.02 -15.30 -6.61
C LEU A 110 -24.06 -13.99 -7.39
N ASP A 111 -25.02 -13.12 -7.06
CA ASP A 111 -25.08 -11.81 -7.64
C ASP A 111 -23.98 -10.87 -7.10
N ARG A 112 -23.48 -9.99 -7.97
CA ARG A 112 -22.49 -8.98 -7.59
C ARG A 112 -22.95 -8.09 -6.43
N SER A 113 -24.27 -7.85 -6.31
CA SER A 113 -24.87 -7.08 -5.21
C SER A 113 -24.76 -7.80 -3.88
N THR A 114 -24.89 -9.13 -3.88
CA THR A 114 -24.68 -9.98 -2.70
C THR A 114 -23.21 -9.92 -2.26
N LEU A 115 -22.27 -10.08 -3.20
CA LEU A 115 -20.83 -9.97 -2.92
C LEU A 115 -20.49 -8.58 -2.37
N ALA A 116 -21.08 -7.51 -2.92
CA ALA A 116 -20.86 -6.15 -2.42
C ALA A 116 -21.37 -5.94 -0.99
N LYS A 117 -22.56 -6.50 -0.65
CA LYS A 117 -23.10 -6.46 0.72
C LYS A 117 -22.20 -7.21 1.70
N TRP A 118 -21.68 -8.37 1.31
CA TRP A 118 -20.75 -9.15 2.13
C TRP A 118 -19.45 -8.39 2.39
N LEU A 119 -18.87 -7.74 1.36
CA LEU A 119 -17.69 -6.89 1.54
C LEU A 119 -17.96 -5.69 2.46
N GLY A 120 -19.15 -5.07 2.35
CA GLY A 120 -19.56 -4.01 3.27
C GLY A 120 -19.59 -4.47 4.73
N ARG A 121 -20.06 -5.70 4.98
CA ARG A 121 -20.03 -6.29 6.33
C ARG A 121 -18.61 -6.58 6.80
N VAL A 122 -17.77 -7.16 5.94
CA VAL A 122 -16.34 -7.40 6.24
C VAL A 122 -15.64 -6.08 6.60
N ALA A 123 -15.87 -5.02 5.82
CA ALA A 123 -15.29 -3.70 6.09
C ALA A 123 -15.75 -3.14 7.45
N HIS A 124 -17.03 -3.31 7.80
CA HIS A 124 -17.55 -2.90 9.11
C HIS A 124 -16.86 -3.61 10.26
N GLU A 125 -16.72 -4.94 10.17
CA GLU A 125 -16.09 -5.74 11.22
C GLU A 125 -14.57 -5.48 11.34
N LEU A 126 -13.92 -5.06 10.26
CA LEU A 126 -12.50 -4.68 10.27
C LEU A 126 -12.26 -3.24 10.74
N THR A 127 -13.31 -2.43 10.96
CA THR A 127 -13.16 -1.04 11.41
C THR A 127 -12.32 -0.91 12.69
N PRO A 128 -12.46 -1.74 13.75
CA PRO A 128 -11.61 -1.63 14.93
C PRO A 128 -10.13 -1.84 14.61
N VAL A 129 -9.79 -2.78 13.73
CA VAL A 129 -8.41 -3.05 13.30
C VAL A 129 -7.86 -1.85 12.53
N TYR A 130 -8.66 -1.27 11.63
CA TYR A 130 -8.30 -0.07 10.88
C TYR A 130 -8.02 1.12 11.82
N GLU A 131 -8.88 1.37 12.82
CA GLU A 131 -8.69 2.47 13.76
C GLU A 131 -7.48 2.24 14.68
N CYS A 132 -7.21 0.99 15.09
CA CYS A 132 -5.99 0.64 15.82
C CYS A 132 -4.74 0.92 15.01
N LEU A 133 -4.70 0.50 13.74
CA LEU A 133 -3.56 0.76 12.85
C LEU A 133 -3.36 2.27 12.62
N LYS A 134 -4.44 3.00 12.41
CA LYS A 134 -4.40 4.46 12.24
C LYS A 134 -3.90 5.17 13.50
N ALA A 135 -4.31 4.70 14.69
CA ALA A 135 -3.82 5.22 15.96
C ALA A 135 -2.32 4.91 16.16
N ASP A 136 -1.88 3.70 15.82
CA ASP A 136 -0.47 3.31 15.86
C ASP A 136 0.39 4.18 14.92
N LEU A 137 -0.04 4.39 13.68
CA LEU A 137 0.67 5.26 12.76
C LEU A 137 0.83 6.68 13.30
N ARG A 138 -0.18 7.23 13.95
CA ARG A 138 -0.12 8.58 14.55
C ARG A 138 0.86 8.74 15.72
N GLN A 139 1.36 7.64 16.29
CA GLN A 139 2.42 7.67 17.31
C GLN A 139 3.81 7.87 16.71
N SER A 140 3.94 7.82 15.41
CA SER A 140 5.23 8.01 14.72
C SER A 140 5.68 9.46 14.77
N THR A 141 7.00 9.68 14.73
CA THR A 141 7.58 11.02 14.64
C THR A 141 7.56 11.57 13.21
N LYS A 142 7.44 10.69 12.21
CA LYS A 142 7.38 11.02 10.79
C LYS A 142 6.32 10.18 10.10
N LEU A 143 5.49 10.80 9.26
CA LEU A 143 4.53 10.14 8.39
C LEU A 143 4.60 10.69 6.97
N PHE A 144 4.13 9.87 6.02
CA PHE A 144 3.87 10.28 4.64
C PHE A 144 2.37 10.41 4.43
N MET A 145 1.96 11.38 3.62
CA MET A 145 0.56 11.53 3.22
C MET A 145 0.45 11.94 1.77
N ASP A 146 -0.52 11.35 1.09
CA ASP A 146 -0.88 11.68 -0.29
C ASP A 146 -2.36 11.38 -0.54
N GLU A 147 -2.95 11.94 -1.59
CA GLU A 147 -4.32 11.65 -1.96
C GLU A 147 -4.45 11.32 -3.45
N THR A 148 -5.20 10.27 -3.73
CA THR A 148 -5.51 9.84 -5.09
C THR A 148 -7.01 9.93 -5.37
N THR A 149 -7.38 10.18 -6.62
CA THR A 149 -8.77 10.23 -7.03
C THR A 149 -9.41 8.85 -7.06
N ALA A 150 -10.65 8.76 -6.57
CA ALA A 150 -11.46 7.55 -6.63
C ALA A 150 -12.82 7.88 -7.28
N PRO A 151 -13.14 7.33 -8.47
CA PRO A 151 -14.45 7.48 -9.04
C PRO A 151 -15.51 6.75 -8.21
N VAL A 152 -16.53 7.46 -7.78
CA VAL A 152 -17.62 6.95 -6.94
C VAL A 152 -18.93 7.00 -7.72
N LEU A 153 -19.71 5.92 -7.68
CA LEU A 153 -21.03 5.89 -8.26
C LEU A 153 -21.93 6.96 -7.62
N ASP A 154 -22.63 7.69 -8.45
CA ASP A 154 -23.60 8.70 -8.02
C ASP A 154 -24.99 8.35 -8.60
N PRO A 155 -25.77 7.52 -7.89
CA PRO A 155 -27.04 7.02 -8.38
C PRO A 155 -27.97 8.17 -8.78
N GLY A 156 -28.62 8.04 -9.94
CA GLY A 156 -29.53 9.06 -10.49
C GLY A 156 -28.86 10.09 -11.40
N ARG A 157 -27.52 10.21 -11.43
CA ARG A 157 -26.81 11.18 -12.27
C ARG A 157 -26.27 10.63 -13.59
N GLY A 158 -26.30 9.32 -13.79
CA GLY A 158 -25.76 8.66 -14.99
C GLY A 158 -24.23 8.76 -15.16
N LYS A 159 -23.51 9.33 -14.16
CA LYS A 159 -22.05 9.48 -14.14
C LYS A 159 -21.50 9.32 -12.73
N THR A 160 -20.21 9.02 -12.63
CA THR A 160 -19.49 9.00 -11.36
C THR A 160 -19.20 10.42 -10.87
N LYS A 161 -19.07 10.59 -9.56
CA LYS A 161 -18.43 11.75 -8.92
C LYS A 161 -17.01 11.40 -8.50
N THR A 162 -16.16 12.42 -8.42
CA THR A 162 -14.80 12.26 -7.93
C THR A 162 -14.78 12.28 -6.40
N GLY A 163 -14.43 11.17 -5.79
CA GLY A 163 -13.99 11.09 -4.41
C GLY A 163 -12.48 10.98 -4.33
N TYR A 164 -11.93 10.89 -3.12
CA TYR A 164 -10.50 10.80 -2.87
C TYR A 164 -10.22 9.73 -1.82
N LEU A 165 -9.14 8.98 -2.02
CA LEU A 165 -8.54 8.14 -1.01
C LEU A 165 -7.28 8.85 -0.51
N TRP A 166 -7.27 9.15 0.77
CA TRP A 166 -6.13 9.74 1.48
C TRP A 166 -5.32 8.61 2.09
N ALA A 167 -4.09 8.46 1.65
CA ALA A 167 -3.14 7.50 2.18
C ALA A 167 -2.32 8.16 3.31
N LEU A 168 -2.23 7.51 4.46
CA LEU A 168 -1.34 7.85 5.56
C LEU A 168 -0.41 6.67 5.77
N ALA A 169 0.91 6.88 5.64
CA ALA A 169 1.88 5.79 5.66
C ALA A 169 3.06 6.07 6.58
N ARG A 170 3.63 5.00 7.15
CA ARG A 170 4.91 4.96 7.86
C ARG A 170 5.83 3.97 7.15
N ASP A 171 7.07 4.36 6.94
CA ASP A 171 8.15 3.45 6.58
C ASP A 171 9.47 3.97 7.18
N ASP A 172 9.95 3.27 8.18
CA ASP A 172 11.16 3.63 8.93
C ASP A 172 12.40 2.84 8.47
N ARG A 173 12.22 1.88 7.55
CA ARG A 173 13.31 1.05 7.01
C ARG A 173 14.43 1.85 6.32
N PRO A 174 14.16 2.97 5.62
CA PRO A 174 15.22 3.76 4.99
C PRO A 174 16.29 4.30 5.94
N TRP A 175 15.96 4.49 7.22
CA TRP A 175 16.89 4.97 8.25
C TRP A 175 17.16 3.94 9.37
N GLY A 176 16.84 2.66 9.13
CA GLY A 176 17.09 1.58 10.07
C GLY A 176 16.14 1.52 11.27
N GLY A 177 15.01 2.22 11.22
CA GLY A 177 14.01 2.19 12.26
C GLY A 177 13.34 0.81 12.40
N SER A 178 12.96 0.46 13.63
CA SER A 178 12.39 -0.86 13.96
C SER A 178 10.86 -0.92 13.82
N ALA A 179 10.17 0.22 13.71
CA ALA A 179 8.73 0.23 13.57
C ALA A 179 8.31 -0.39 12.22
N PRO A 180 7.33 -1.32 12.23
CA PRO A 180 6.89 -1.97 11.01
C PRO A 180 6.27 -0.95 10.05
N PRO A 181 6.48 -1.08 8.73
CA PRO A 181 5.81 -0.25 7.76
C PRO A 181 4.30 -0.49 7.81
N GLY A 182 3.53 0.57 7.60
CA GLY A 182 2.08 0.50 7.60
C GLY A 182 1.46 1.59 6.76
N VAL A 183 0.27 1.32 6.22
CA VAL A 183 -0.52 2.29 5.48
C VAL A 183 -1.99 2.14 5.78
N VAL A 184 -2.70 3.26 5.89
CA VAL A 184 -4.16 3.32 5.95
C VAL A 184 -4.70 4.25 4.88
N PHE A 185 -5.83 3.86 4.29
CA PHE A 185 -6.55 4.67 3.30
C PHE A 185 -7.86 5.18 3.90
N THR A 186 -8.06 6.47 3.88
CA THR A 186 -9.31 7.11 4.34
C THR A 186 -10.02 7.73 3.14
N TYR A 187 -11.26 7.31 2.91
CA TYR A 187 -12.10 7.93 1.87
C TYR A 187 -12.57 9.31 2.30
N ALA A 188 -12.52 10.28 1.38
CA ALA A 188 -13.16 11.58 1.54
C ALA A 188 -13.90 11.99 0.26
N PRO A 189 -15.03 12.74 0.38
CA PRO A 189 -15.81 13.15 -0.78
C PRO A 189 -15.17 14.30 -1.58
N SER A 190 -14.06 14.87 -1.10
CA SER A 190 -13.35 15.96 -1.75
C SER A 190 -11.87 16.01 -1.36
N ARG A 191 -11.09 16.79 -2.11
CA ARG A 191 -9.67 17.07 -1.84
C ARG A 191 -9.45 18.18 -0.80
N ALA A 192 -10.47 18.58 -0.04
CA ALA A 192 -10.35 19.70 0.89
C ALA A 192 -9.39 19.38 2.04
N GLY A 193 -8.47 20.32 2.37
CA GLY A 193 -7.47 20.14 3.42
C GLY A 193 -8.02 19.87 4.83
N LYS A 194 -9.31 20.10 5.08
CA LYS A 194 -9.97 19.70 6.32
C LYS A 194 -9.88 18.20 6.58
N HIS A 195 -9.91 17.37 5.52
CA HIS A 195 -9.79 15.91 5.67
C HIS A 195 -8.40 15.50 6.13
N ALA A 196 -7.33 16.17 5.65
CA ALA A 196 -6.00 15.95 6.17
C ALA A 196 -5.92 16.29 7.68
N VAL A 197 -6.55 17.39 8.11
CA VAL A 197 -6.61 17.78 9.53
C VAL A 197 -7.34 16.72 10.38
N GLU A 198 -8.46 16.20 9.89
CA GLU A 198 -9.25 15.14 10.57
C GLU A 198 -8.44 13.82 10.67
N ILE A 199 -7.77 13.43 9.58
CA ILE A 199 -6.98 12.19 9.53
C ILE A 199 -5.76 12.28 10.46
N LEU A 200 -5.14 13.46 10.59
CA LEU A 200 -3.94 13.70 11.39
C LEU A 200 -4.22 14.14 12.83
N GLN A 201 -5.46 14.09 13.27
CA GLN A 201 -5.81 14.49 14.64
C GLN A 201 -4.98 13.71 15.67
N GLY A 202 -4.28 14.44 16.57
CA GLY A 202 -3.39 13.86 17.57
C GLY A 202 -1.97 13.50 17.08
N PHE A 203 -1.67 13.66 15.78
CA PHE A 203 -0.32 13.51 15.27
C PHE A 203 0.49 14.81 15.46
N GLY A 204 1.76 14.67 15.85
CA GLY A 204 2.76 15.74 15.89
C GLY A 204 4.10 15.23 15.36
N GLY A 205 4.83 16.06 14.62
CA GLY A 205 6.10 15.65 14.02
C GLY A 205 6.22 16.07 12.55
N VAL A 206 6.98 15.31 11.76
CA VAL A 206 7.20 15.63 10.35
C VAL A 206 6.19 14.91 9.46
N LEU A 207 5.48 15.66 8.63
CA LEU A 207 4.62 15.12 7.58
C LEU A 207 5.25 15.35 6.21
N GLN A 208 5.59 14.26 5.52
CA GLN A 208 6.08 14.30 4.15
C GLN A 208 4.92 14.28 3.15
N VAL A 209 4.88 15.28 2.29
CA VAL A 209 3.78 15.53 1.35
C VAL A 209 4.29 16.04 0.00
N ASP A 210 3.39 16.09 -0.98
CA ASP A 210 3.60 16.86 -2.20
C ASP A 210 3.43 18.39 -1.95
N GLY A 211 3.44 19.18 -3.01
CA GLY A 211 3.21 20.63 -2.92
C GLY A 211 1.73 21.04 -2.92
N TYR A 212 0.78 20.17 -2.58
CA TYR A 212 -0.62 20.53 -2.52
C TYR A 212 -0.91 21.50 -1.37
N THR A 213 -1.55 22.63 -1.70
CA THR A 213 -1.80 23.72 -0.74
C THR A 213 -2.79 23.35 0.37
N GLY A 214 -3.58 22.29 0.20
CA GLY A 214 -4.50 21.79 1.21
C GLY A 214 -3.80 21.40 2.52
N TYR A 215 -2.53 20.96 2.43
CA TYR A 215 -1.73 20.60 3.60
C TYR A 215 -1.28 21.81 4.45
N ASN A 216 -1.35 23.05 3.94
CA ASN A 216 -1.02 24.22 4.76
C ASN A 216 -1.94 24.34 5.99
N ARG A 217 -3.19 23.85 5.91
CA ARG A 217 -4.12 23.86 7.04
C ARG A 217 -3.70 22.97 8.20
N VAL A 218 -2.80 22.01 7.95
CA VAL A 218 -2.29 21.11 8.98
C VAL A 218 -1.25 21.81 9.85
N LYS A 219 -0.53 22.82 9.31
CA LYS A 219 0.45 23.63 10.06
C LYS A 219 -0.19 24.52 11.12
N ASP A 220 -1.43 24.96 10.88
CA ASP A 220 -2.12 25.94 11.74
C ASP A 220 -2.54 25.35 13.09
N GLY A 221 -1.86 24.31 13.51
CA GLY A 221 -1.76 23.63 14.81
C GLY A 221 -3.03 23.68 15.65
N ARG A 222 -3.71 22.54 15.73
CA ARG A 222 -4.70 22.29 16.78
C ARG A 222 -4.00 21.46 17.85
N ASP A 223 -4.31 21.66 19.09
CA ASP A 223 -3.91 20.77 20.19
C ASP A 223 -2.43 20.77 20.60
N ASN A 224 -1.70 21.87 20.43
CA ASN A 224 -0.28 22.02 20.86
C ASN A 224 0.72 21.00 20.28
N THR A 225 0.36 20.25 19.23
CA THR A 225 1.26 19.33 18.55
C THR A 225 1.65 19.92 17.18
N PRO A 226 2.83 20.52 17.04
CA PRO A 226 3.25 21.13 15.79
C PRO A 226 3.51 20.06 14.74
N ILE A 227 3.04 20.31 13.50
CA ILE A 227 3.35 19.49 12.33
C ILE A 227 4.26 20.32 11.41
N GLU A 228 5.43 19.77 11.10
CA GLU A 228 6.35 20.34 10.13
C GLU A 228 6.17 19.62 8.78
N LEU A 229 6.05 20.40 7.69
CA LEU A 229 5.87 19.84 6.34
C LEU A 229 7.21 19.68 5.63
N ALA A 230 7.58 18.44 5.32
CA ALA A 230 8.65 18.12 4.39
C ALA A 230 8.08 17.91 2.98
N TYR A 231 8.71 18.55 1.99
CA TYR A 231 8.25 18.46 0.61
C TYR A 231 9.10 17.53 -0.25
N CYS A 232 8.54 17.09 -1.36
CA CYS A 232 9.03 16.03 -2.21
C CYS A 232 9.94 16.57 -3.34
N TRP A 233 11.23 16.22 -3.35
CA TRP A 233 12.14 16.53 -4.46
C TRP A 233 11.76 15.80 -5.76
N ALA A 234 11.07 14.66 -5.72
CA ALA A 234 10.59 14.00 -6.93
C ALA A 234 9.56 14.86 -7.67
N HIS A 235 8.68 15.56 -6.95
CA HIS A 235 7.74 16.51 -7.53
C HIS A 235 8.45 17.75 -8.10
N ALA A 236 9.44 18.29 -7.38
CA ALA A 236 10.27 19.37 -7.90
C ALA A 236 11.01 18.95 -9.18
N ARG A 237 11.60 17.76 -9.19
CA ARG A 237 12.27 17.17 -10.36
C ARG A 237 11.30 16.97 -11.53
N ARG A 238 10.08 16.49 -11.27
CA ARG A 238 9.06 16.28 -12.32
C ARG A 238 8.72 17.57 -13.06
N LYS A 239 8.60 18.71 -12.33
CA LYS A 239 8.35 20.02 -12.94
C LYS A 239 9.45 20.45 -13.94
N LEU A 240 10.71 20.12 -13.66
CA LEU A 240 11.80 20.38 -14.61
C LEU A 240 11.82 19.35 -15.73
N PHE A 241 11.57 18.08 -15.42
CA PHE A 241 11.59 16.99 -16.42
C PHE A 241 10.53 17.18 -17.51
N GLU A 242 9.32 17.60 -17.15
CA GLU A 242 8.24 17.87 -18.11
C GLU A 242 8.64 18.92 -19.17
N LEU A 243 9.57 19.83 -18.84
CA LEU A 243 10.07 20.84 -19.79
C LEU A 243 11.05 20.27 -20.82
N THR A 244 11.70 19.14 -20.53
CA THR A 244 12.73 18.54 -21.39
C THR A 244 12.17 17.49 -22.36
N ILE A 245 10.89 17.07 -22.21
CA ILE A 245 10.32 15.96 -23.01
C ILE A 245 10.28 16.27 -24.51
N ASN A 246 9.91 17.51 -24.87
CA ASN A 246 9.69 17.88 -26.28
C ASN A 246 10.47 19.15 -26.69
N ASN A 247 11.35 19.67 -25.84
CA ASN A 247 12.04 20.92 -26.06
C ASN A 247 13.48 20.87 -25.55
N VAL A 248 14.36 21.67 -26.18
CA VAL A 248 15.67 21.99 -25.61
C VAL A 248 15.45 22.98 -24.45
N ALA A 249 15.75 22.55 -23.25
CA ALA A 249 15.51 23.32 -22.02
C ALA A 249 16.77 23.34 -21.11
N PRO A 250 17.84 24.09 -21.49
CA PRO A 250 19.15 24.03 -20.83
C PRO A 250 19.09 24.28 -19.32
N ILE A 251 18.27 25.23 -18.89
CA ILE A 251 18.08 25.53 -17.48
C ILE A 251 17.44 24.33 -16.75
N ALA A 252 16.43 23.70 -17.34
CA ALA A 252 15.80 22.54 -16.75
C ALA A 252 16.74 21.32 -16.71
N GLU A 253 17.50 21.10 -17.77
CA GLU A 253 18.52 20.04 -17.86
C GLU A 253 19.60 20.18 -16.79
N GLU A 254 20.11 21.39 -16.58
CA GLU A 254 21.08 21.65 -15.52
C GLU A 254 20.49 21.41 -14.12
N GLY A 255 19.26 21.88 -13.87
CA GLY A 255 18.56 21.58 -12.62
C GLY A 255 18.36 20.09 -12.37
N LEU A 256 17.99 19.34 -13.40
CA LEU A 256 17.86 17.87 -13.32
C LEU A 256 19.18 17.17 -13.02
N LYS A 257 20.29 17.62 -13.62
CA LYS A 257 21.63 17.10 -13.37
C LYS A 257 22.04 17.31 -11.90
N GLN A 258 21.78 18.47 -11.35
CA GLN A 258 22.08 18.77 -9.95
C GLN A 258 21.22 17.95 -9.00
N ILE A 259 19.89 17.86 -9.22
CA ILE A 259 19.00 17.02 -8.43
C ILE A 259 19.41 15.55 -8.47
N LYS A 260 19.83 15.05 -9.63
CA LYS A 260 20.36 13.67 -9.76
C LYS A 260 21.54 13.40 -8.83
N ALA A 261 22.38 14.42 -8.54
CA ALA A 261 23.49 14.28 -7.62
C ALA A 261 23.01 14.09 -6.16
N PHE A 262 21.90 14.73 -5.76
CA PHE A 262 21.31 14.52 -4.43
C PHE A 262 20.84 13.05 -4.27
N TYR A 263 20.09 12.54 -5.24
CA TYR A 263 19.61 11.16 -5.23
C TYR A 263 20.73 10.10 -5.23
N ARG A 264 21.90 10.41 -5.84
CA ARG A 264 23.07 9.51 -5.78
C ARG A 264 23.62 9.39 -4.36
N ILE A 265 23.61 10.47 -3.59
CA ILE A 265 24.04 10.45 -2.19
C ILE A 265 23.01 9.68 -1.36
N GLU A 266 21.73 9.97 -1.53
CA GLU A 266 20.65 9.26 -0.81
C GLU A 266 20.67 7.74 -1.04
N ALA A 267 20.99 7.30 -2.25
CA ALA A 267 21.13 5.88 -2.56
C ALA A 267 22.26 5.19 -1.77
N GLN A 268 23.33 5.93 -1.44
CA GLN A 268 24.47 5.41 -0.68
C GLN A 268 24.20 5.27 0.83
N ILE A 269 23.30 6.11 1.35
CA ILE A 269 23.00 6.18 2.78
C ILE A 269 21.72 5.46 3.17
N LYS A 270 21.10 4.78 2.24
CA LYS A 270 19.88 4.00 2.50
C LYS A 270 20.17 2.86 3.49
N GLY A 271 19.37 2.77 4.55
CA GLY A 271 19.52 1.77 5.62
C GLY A 271 20.53 2.15 6.71
N MET A 272 21.21 3.29 6.59
CA MET A 272 22.01 3.85 7.67
C MET A 272 21.14 4.49 8.72
N SER A 273 21.66 4.64 9.96
CA SER A 273 20.97 5.34 11.05
C SER A 273 20.66 6.80 10.71
N ALA A 274 19.68 7.37 11.39
CA ALA A 274 19.30 8.77 11.18
C ALA A 274 20.48 9.76 11.40
N ASP A 275 21.33 9.51 12.40
CA ASP A 275 22.49 10.36 12.68
C ASP A 275 23.57 10.23 11.59
N GLU A 276 23.85 9.02 11.10
CA GLU A 276 24.79 8.83 9.98
C GLU A 276 24.26 9.49 8.70
N ARG A 277 22.98 9.33 8.39
CA ARG A 277 22.34 10.01 7.25
C ARG A 277 22.48 11.51 7.36
N ARG A 278 22.15 12.09 8.51
CA ARG A 278 22.30 13.52 8.77
C ARG A 278 23.74 13.98 8.56
N THR A 279 24.73 13.29 9.14
CA THR A 279 26.15 13.64 9.02
C THR A 279 26.59 13.65 7.55
N ILE A 280 26.30 12.59 6.80
CA ILE A 280 26.70 12.50 5.38
C ILE A 280 25.98 13.56 4.54
N ARG A 281 24.72 13.87 4.83
CA ARG A 281 23.96 14.93 4.14
C ARG A 281 24.58 16.30 4.41
N GLN A 282 25.01 16.58 5.64
CA GLN A 282 25.70 17.83 5.98
C GLN A 282 27.05 17.96 5.24
N GLU A 283 27.82 16.87 5.16
CA GLU A 283 29.12 16.86 4.48
C GLU A 283 29.01 16.93 2.95
N LYS A 284 28.11 16.12 2.36
CA LYS A 284 28.10 15.89 0.91
C LYS A 284 26.94 16.55 0.17
N THR A 285 25.75 16.63 0.80
CA THR A 285 24.54 17.13 0.13
C THR A 285 24.37 18.62 0.35
N LEU A 286 24.63 19.15 1.56
CA LEU A 286 24.45 20.55 1.87
C LEU A 286 25.24 21.49 0.93
N PRO A 287 26.54 21.28 0.65
CA PRO A 287 27.26 22.15 -0.30
C PRO A 287 26.67 22.13 -1.71
N ARG A 288 26.05 21.02 -2.12
CA ARG A 288 25.37 20.91 -3.42
C ARG A 288 24.03 21.62 -3.43
N ILE A 289 23.30 21.59 -2.32
CA ILE A 289 22.05 22.35 -2.14
C ILE A 289 22.33 23.85 -2.13
N GLU A 290 23.39 24.32 -1.48
CA GLU A 290 23.81 25.72 -1.49
C GLU A 290 24.18 26.17 -2.91
N ALA A 291 24.92 25.36 -3.65
CA ALA A 291 25.20 25.64 -5.06
C ALA A 291 23.93 25.66 -5.92
N PHE A 292 22.99 24.75 -5.66
CA PHE A 292 21.69 24.74 -6.33
C PHE A 292 20.85 25.98 -6.00
N GLU A 293 20.89 26.47 -4.76
CA GLU A 293 20.18 27.68 -4.35
C GLU A 293 20.68 28.91 -5.12
N GLN A 294 22.01 29.04 -5.24
CA GLN A 294 22.63 30.13 -6.03
C GLN A 294 22.22 29.99 -7.52
N TRP A 295 22.30 28.81 -8.07
CA TRP A 295 21.84 28.53 -9.43
C TRP A 295 20.34 28.83 -9.61
N LEU A 296 19.49 28.46 -8.66
CA LEU A 296 18.05 28.72 -8.68
C LEU A 296 17.76 30.23 -8.69
N ALA A 297 18.42 30.99 -7.81
CA ALA A 297 18.28 32.43 -7.75
C ALA A 297 18.70 33.09 -9.07
N TYR A 298 19.86 32.73 -9.61
CA TYR A 298 20.36 33.21 -10.89
C TYR A 298 19.40 32.89 -12.04
N SER A 299 19.00 31.61 -12.17
CA SER A 299 18.16 31.15 -13.26
C SER A 299 16.77 31.79 -13.26
N ARG A 300 16.20 32.08 -12.08
CA ARG A 300 14.94 32.83 -11.94
C ARG A 300 15.02 34.24 -12.47
N GLY A 301 16.20 34.87 -12.42
CA GLY A 301 16.43 36.18 -13.02
C GLY A 301 16.53 36.16 -14.55
N GLN A 302 16.81 34.99 -15.15
CA GLN A 302 17.01 34.84 -16.60
C GLN A 302 15.73 34.52 -17.38
N VAL A 303 14.62 34.19 -16.69
CA VAL A 303 13.37 33.75 -17.34
C VAL A 303 12.16 34.52 -16.84
N SER A 304 11.17 34.68 -17.70
CA SER A 304 9.89 35.25 -17.28
C SER A 304 9.26 34.40 -16.20
N ALA A 305 8.79 35.00 -15.11
CA ALA A 305 8.10 34.33 -14.00
C ALA A 305 6.82 33.59 -14.43
N LYS A 306 6.25 33.93 -15.61
CA LYS A 306 5.05 33.31 -16.19
C LYS A 306 5.38 32.22 -17.22
N SER A 307 6.66 32.09 -17.62
CA SER A 307 7.07 31.02 -18.52
C SER A 307 6.96 29.65 -17.83
N PRO A 308 6.86 28.53 -18.58
CA PRO A 308 6.86 27.20 -17.98
C PRO A 308 8.09 26.96 -17.09
N THR A 309 9.28 27.37 -17.54
CA THR A 309 10.52 27.29 -16.75
C THR A 309 10.44 28.16 -15.49
N GLY A 310 9.97 29.40 -15.59
CA GLY A 310 9.79 30.30 -14.46
C GLY A 310 8.81 29.75 -13.42
N LEU A 311 7.73 29.08 -13.85
CA LEU A 311 6.77 28.44 -12.96
C LEU A 311 7.39 27.25 -12.23
N ALA A 312 8.18 26.40 -12.90
CA ALA A 312 8.91 25.29 -12.29
C ALA A 312 9.91 25.77 -11.23
N LEU A 313 10.71 26.78 -11.56
CA LEU A 313 11.67 27.40 -10.61
C LEU A 313 10.96 28.09 -9.44
N LYS A 314 9.82 28.74 -9.68
CA LYS A 314 8.96 29.33 -8.64
C LYS A 314 8.43 28.29 -7.68
N TYR A 315 8.02 27.12 -8.19
CA TYR A 315 7.58 25.99 -7.36
C TYR A 315 8.69 25.56 -6.39
N ILE A 316 9.90 25.33 -6.89
CA ILE A 316 11.05 24.93 -6.07
C ILE A 316 11.35 25.99 -5.00
N ALA A 317 11.41 27.26 -5.38
CA ALA A 317 11.66 28.35 -4.46
C ALA A 317 10.57 28.51 -3.38
N LYS A 318 9.31 28.30 -3.75
CA LYS A 318 8.17 28.37 -2.81
C LYS A 318 8.28 27.33 -1.69
N TYR A 319 8.75 26.14 -2.02
CA TYR A 319 8.81 25.02 -1.08
C TYR A 319 10.21 24.77 -0.51
N TRP A 320 11.16 25.69 -0.73
CA TRP A 320 12.59 25.54 -0.44
C TRP A 320 12.89 25.03 0.97
N GLY A 321 12.31 25.65 2.01
CA GLY A 321 12.54 25.23 3.39
C GLY A 321 12.16 23.77 3.66
N GLY A 322 10.95 23.39 3.28
CA GLY A 322 10.47 22.00 3.48
C GLY A 322 11.11 20.98 2.54
N LEU A 323 11.60 21.39 1.35
CA LEU A 323 12.39 20.53 0.47
C LEU A 323 13.74 20.16 1.11
N ASN A 324 14.29 21.03 1.97
CA ASN A 324 15.60 20.87 2.57
C ASN A 324 15.57 20.35 4.01
N LEU A 325 14.39 20.06 4.57
CA LEU A 325 14.24 19.54 5.93
C LEU A 325 15.02 18.23 6.14
N PHE A 326 15.11 17.39 5.11
CA PHE A 326 15.86 16.14 5.16
C PHE A 326 17.36 16.33 5.47
N LEU A 327 17.93 17.52 5.26
CA LEU A 327 19.32 17.82 5.57
C LEU A 327 19.58 17.88 7.08
N THR A 328 18.62 18.34 7.85
CA THR A 328 18.73 18.54 9.29
C THR A 328 18.17 17.40 10.12
N ASP A 329 17.24 16.64 9.55
CA ASP A 329 16.63 15.46 10.17
C ASP A 329 16.91 14.20 9.35
N GLY A 330 17.69 13.28 9.91
CA GLY A 330 18.03 12.00 9.26
C GLY A 330 16.87 11.04 9.07
N HIS A 331 15.75 11.21 9.78
CA HIS A 331 14.54 10.40 9.60
C HIS A 331 13.78 10.79 8.33
N VAL A 332 13.90 12.04 7.90
CA VAL A 332 13.18 12.56 6.73
C VAL A 332 13.80 12.04 5.43
N ASP A 333 12.97 11.61 4.50
CA ASP A 333 13.40 11.18 3.18
C ASP A 333 13.43 12.35 2.20
N ILE A 334 14.19 12.22 1.11
CA ILE A 334 14.30 13.26 0.08
C ILE A 334 12.99 13.43 -0.69
N ASP A 335 12.13 12.41 -0.72
CA ASP A 335 10.87 12.44 -1.46
C ASP A 335 9.74 11.67 -0.77
N ASN A 336 8.54 11.78 -1.34
CA ASN A 336 7.30 11.18 -0.86
C ASN A 336 6.92 9.88 -1.60
N THR A 337 7.86 9.29 -2.36
CA THR A 337 7.59 8.15 -3.25
C THR A 337 7.13 6.91 -2.50
N THR A 338 7.42 6.82 -1.21
CA THR A 338 6.96 5.72 -0.33
C THR A 338 5.44 5.59 -0.34
N VAL A 339 4.70 6.67 -0.11
CA VAL A 339 3.23 6.63 -0.09
C VAL A 339 2.62 6.55 -1.49
N GLU A 340 3.31 7.07 -2.52
CA GLU A 340 2.85 6.99 -3.92
C GLU A 340 2.86 5.55 -4.47
N ARG A 341 3.60 4.63 -3.82
CA ARG A 341 3.71 3.22 -4.22
C ARG A 341 2.82 2.28 -3.40
N CYS A 342 2.09 2.81 -2.43
CA CYS A 342 1.10 2.07 -1.67
C CYS A 342 -0.20 1.96 -2.47
#